data_884cbc5f88e9f3b7cc1253f8015b7822
#
_entry.id   884cbc5f88e9f3b7cc1253f8015b7822
#
_cell.length_a   1.000
_cell.length_b   1.000
_cell.length_c   1.000
_cell.angle_alpha   90.00
_cell.angle_beta   90.00
_cell.angle_gamma   90.00
#
_symmetry.space_group_name_H-M   'P 1'
#
loop_
_entity.id
_entity.type
_entity.pdbx_description
1 polymer ?
#
loop_
_entity_poly.entity_id
_entity_poly.type
_entity_poly.pdbx_seq_one_letter_code
_entity_poly.pdbx_strand_id
1 'polypeptide(L)'
;MRLTVVGNPDNRRVGLFTAAVLAAGLPRPAVLPWADVLTGAAPPPAGALVRVDSPGEDPQVDRLLRRSVASARHGELIGLADTYAGLVDGLARVAAGGAELLNDPADVAALCDKRRCHARLSAAGVPVPAALPSIGGYGELRAAMAEAGWARVFVKPAHGSSAAGVIALAVGPRGVRAVTPIEIAPDGLFNSLRVRCYDDETTVAALVDRLAPEGLHVERWLPKAGLGDRVVDLRVVVVAGQPTHAVVRAATGPLTNLHLGNARGDLAELRAAAGPAAWAAAMQTCVRAAACFPRSLHVGVDLMFLLGWRRHAVAEVNAFGDLLPGVLADGRDTYAEQVHALTSGRWQRWRAATKVLSGAVTGREPVACGT
;
A
#
# COMPACT_ATOMS: atom_id res chain seq x y z
N MET A 1 9.86 13.92 24.49
CA MET A 1 9.88 12.99 23.34
C MET A 1 10.66 13.69 22.21
N ARG A 2 11.76 13.11 21.75
CA ARG A 2 12.58 13.68 20.65
C ARG A 2 12.16 13.03 19.34
N LEU A 3 11.42 13.78 18.52
CA LEU A 3 10.89 13.29 17.23
C LEU A 3 11.80 13.70 16.08
N THR A 4 12.01 12.78 15.15
CA THR A 4 12.65 13.02 13.85
C THR A 4 11.73 12.49 12.76
N VAL A 5 11.62 13.21 11.65
CA VAL A 5 10.93 12.76 10.43
C VAL A 5 11.97 12.53 9.36
N VAL A 6 12.05 11.31 8.84
CA VAL A 6 12.76 11.02 7.58
C VAL A 6 11.77 11.23 6.46
N GLY A 7 12.02 12.23 5.61
CA GLY A 7 11.07 12.62 4.55
C GLY A 7 11.63 13.75 3.68
N ASN A 8 10.95 14.07 2.60
CA ASN A 8 11.29 15.21 1.77
C ASN A 8 10.75 16.50 2.42
N PRO A 9 11.59 17.51 2.72
CA PRO A 9 11.19 18.67 3.55
C PRO A 9 9.95 19.41 3.04
N ASP A 10 9.80 19.54 1.72
CA ASP A 10 8.68 20.24 1.07
C ASP A 10 7.45 19.35 0.87
N ASN A 11 7.51 18.07 1.25
CA ASN A 11 6.39 17.15 1.11
C ASN A 11 5.28 17.51 2.11
N ARG A 12 4.06 17.56 1.60
CA ARG A 12 2.85 17.86 2.39
C ARG A 12 2.71 16.99 3.64
N ARG A 13 3.14 15.72 3.59
CA ARG A 13 3.06 14.77 4.72
C ARG A 13 3.93 15.23 5.89
N VAL A 14 5.17 15.64 5.60
CA VAL A 14 6.12 16.16 6.60
C VAL A 14 5.55 17.42 7.25
N GLY A 15 4.98 18.33 6.45
CA GLY A 15 4.32 19.54 6.94
C GLY A 15 3.13 19.25 7.85
N LEU A 16 2.22 18.35 7.45
CA LEU A 16 1.04 17.97 8.22
C LEU A 16 1.39 17.28 9.54
N PHE A 17 2.35 16.35 9.52
CA PHE A 17 2.81 15.70 10.75
C PHE A 17 3.47 16.70 11.70
N THR A 18 4.33 17.59 11.18
CA THR A 18 4.95 18.66 11.97
C THR A 18 3.90 19.57 12.61
N ALA A 19 2.88 19.97 11.87
CA ALA A 19 1.77 20.78 12.38
C ALA A 19 1.01 20.05 13.51
N ALA A 20 0.73 18.77 13.35
CA ALA A 20 0.08 17.95 14.38
C ALA A 20 0.93 17.82 15.67
N VAL A 21 2.25 17.66 15.53
CA VAL A 21 3.18 17.62 16.68
C VAL A 21 3.16 18.94 17.43
N LEU A 22 3.24 20.08 16.73
CA LEU A 22 3.20 21.41 17.33
C LEU A 22 1.85 21.70 18.00
N ALA A 23 0.75 21.33 17.35
CA ALA A 23 -0.61 21.46 17.92
C ALA A 23 -0.81 20.65 19.20
N ALA A 24 -0.06 19.55 19.37
CA ALA A 24 -0.04 18.74 20.60
C ALA A 24 0.88 19.33 21.68
N GLY A 25 1.46 20.51 21.50
CA GLY A 25 2.37 21.16 22.45
C GLY A 25 3.76 20.50 22.53
N LEU A 26 4.14 19.69 21.56
CA LEU A 26 5.43 19.02 21.52
C LEU A 26 6.47 19.86 20.74
N PRO A 27 7.78 19.66 21.03
CA PRO A 27 8.84 20.31 20.27
C PRO A 27 8.76 19.96 18.79
N ARG A 28 9.13 20.93 17.93
CA ARG A 28 9.21 20.72 16.47
C ARG A 28 10.11 19.50 16.17
N PRO A 29 9.65 18.53 15.36
CA PRO A 29 10.50 17.41 14.97
C PRO A 29 11.66 17.89 14.10
N ALA A 30 12.82 17.26 14.24
CA ALA A 30 13.89 17.38 13.26
C ALA A 30 13.45 16.71 11.96
N VAL A 31 13.88 17.24 10.81
CA VAL A 31 13.67 16.61 9.51
C VAL A 31 15.02 16.15 8.98
N LEU A 32 15.12 14.87 8.64
CA LEU A 32 16.23 14.28 7.92
C LEU A 32 15.78 14.00 6.48
N PRO A 33 16.26 14.78 5.49
CA PRO A 33 15.88 14.59 4.10
C PRO A 33 16.25 13.23 3.55
N TRP A 34 15.40 12.62 2.72
CA TRP A 34 15.73 11.37 2.02
C TRP A 34 16.99 11.50 1.16
N ALA A 35 17.19 12.64 0.51
CA ALA A 35 18.39 12.90 -0.29
C ALA A 35 19.67 12.75 0.58
N ASP A 36 19.65 13.28 1.82
CA ASP A 36 20.77 13.21 2.74
C ASP A 36 21.00 11.77 3.23
N VAL A 37 19.94 11.03 3.55
CA VAL A 37 20.02 9.60 3.90
C VAL A 37 20.71 8.81 2.78
N LEU A 38 20.28 9.03 1.54
CA LEU A 38 20.74 8.28 0.39
C LEU A 38 22.18 8.66 -0.01
N THR A 39 22.64 9.86 0.34
CA THR A 39 24.02 10.33 0.09
C THR A 39 24.96 10.13 1.28
N GLY A 40 24.51 9.52 2.37
CA GLY A 40 25.39 9.07 3.46
C GLY A 40 25.38 9.95 4.71
N ALA A 41 24.34 10.75 4.94
CA ALA A 41 24.19 11.46 6.20
C ALA A 41 24.12 10.48 7.39
N ALA A 42 24.57 10.94 8.56
CA ALA A 42 24.51 10.17 9.78
C ALA A 42 23.06 9.78 10.12
N PRO A 43 22.78 8.52 10.49
CA PRO A 43 21.46 8.06 10.86
C PRO A 43 20.98 8.72 12.16
N PRO A 44 19.66 8.76 12.41
CA PRO A 44 19.14 9.25 13.67
C PRO A 44 19.68 8.45 14.85
N PRO A 45 20.16 9.11 15.93
CA PRO A 45 20.82 8.44 17.03
C PRO A 45 19.85 7.65 17.91
N ALA A 46 20.37 6.73 18.71
CA ALA A 46 19.62 6.03 19.75
C ALA A 46 18.89 7.03 20.67
N GLY A 47 17.68 6.67 21.09
CA GLY A 47 16.79 7.53 21.89
C GLY A 47 15.98 8.54 21.09
N ALA A 48 16.20 8.68 19.78
CA ALA A 48 15.27 9.38 18.88
C ALA A 48 14.09 8.48 18.52
N LEU A 49 12.90 9.07 18.41
CA LEU A 49 11.71 8.41 17.87
C LEU A 49 11.51 8.90 16.44
N VAL A 50 11.60 7.99 15.48
CA VAL A 50 11.68 8.34 14.06
C VAL A 50 10.42 7.91 13.31
N ARG A 51 9.76 8.88 12.68
CA ARG A 51 8.76 8.64 11.66
C ARG A 51 9.45 8.57 10.30
N VAL A 52 9.21 7.51 9.56
CA VAL A 52 9.62 7.41 8.16
C VAL A 52 8.42 7.77 7.29
N ASP A 53 8.61 8.72 6.38
CA ASP A 53 7.61 9.11 5.39
C ASP A 53 8.00 8.66 3.98
N SER A 54 7.06 8.74 3.03
CA SER A 54 7.29 8.36 1.65
C SER A 54 8.44 9.16 1.02
N PRO A 55 9.37 8.51 0.30
CA PRO A 55 10.40 9.22 -0.47
C PRO A 55 9.87 9.83 -1.77
N GLY A 56 8.62 9.56 -2.16
CA GLY A 56 8.05 9.99 -3.44
C GLY A 56 7.91 11.50 -3.60
N GLU A 57 7.62 11.91 -4.84
CA GLU A 57 7.36 13.29 -5.28
C GLU A 57 8.60 14.20 -5.28
N ASP A 58 9.81 13.65 -5.29
CA ASP A 58 11.07 14.38 -5.40
C ASP A 58 11.95 13.74 -6.49
N PRO A 59 12.26 14.45 -7.60
CA PRO A 59 13.05 13.88 -8.71
C PRO A 59 14.49 13.55 -8.34
N GLN A 60 15.11 14.26 -7.40
CA GLN A 60 16.47 13.96 -6.94
C GLN A 60 16.46 12.67 -6.11
N VAL A 61 15.49 12.51 -5.21
CA VAL A 61 15.33 11.30 -4.40
C VAL A 61 15.02 10.10 -5.30
N ASP A 62 14.13 10.24 -6.28
CA ASP A 62 13.85 9.17 -7.26
C ASP A 62 15.10 8.71 -7.99
N ARG A 63 15.91 9.66 -8.49
CA ARG A 63 17.19 9.36 -9.14
C ARG A 63 18.16 8.60 -8.23
N LEU A 64 18.27 9.02 -6.98
CA LEU A 64 19.14 8.37 -6.00
C LEU A 64 18.66 6.95 -5.66
N LEU A 65 17.35 6.76 -5.49
CA LEU A 65 16.74 5.44 -5.25
C LEU A 65 17.00 4.48 -6.42
N ARG A 66 16.85 4.94 -7.66
CA ARG A 66 17.12 4.15 -8.87
C ARG A 66 18.60 3.96 -9.16
N ARG A 67 19.49 4.66 -8.45
CA ARG A 67 20.93 4.70 -8.74
C ARG A 67 21.21 5.08 -10.21
N SER A 68 20.36 5.95 -10.75
CA SER A 68 20.39 6.36 -12.15
C SER A 68 21.13 7.68 -12.33
N VAL A 69 21.67 7.91 -13.52
CA VAL A 69 22.28 9.20 -13.91
C VAL A 69 21.19 10.25 -14.13
N ALA A 70 20.04 9.85 -14.66
CA ALA A 70 18.89 10.73 -14.92
C ALA A 70 17.74 10.41 -13.97
N SER A 71 16.95 11.43 -13.63
CA SER A 71 15.67 11.24 -12.94
C SER A 71 14.68 10.54 -13.86
N ALA A 72 13.77 9.73 -13.28
CA ALA A 72 12.66 9.18 -14.03
C ALA A 72 11.78 10.31 -14.57
N ARG A 73 11.22 10.08 -15.73
CA ARG A 73 10.19 10.98 -16.26
C ARG A 73 8.90 10.79 -15.45
N HIS A 74 8.11 11.85 -15.39
CA HIS A 74 6.86 11.79 -14.62
C HIS A 74 5.97 10.61 -15.05
N GLY A 75 5.66 9.73 -14.10
CA GLY A 75 4.83 8.55 -14.33
C GLY A 75 5.56 7.37 -14.98
N GLU A 76 6.86 7.40 -15.19
CA GLU A 76 7.62 6.29 -15.78
C GLU A 76 7.53 5.01 -14.94
N LEU A 77 7.15 3.91 -15.58
CA LEU A 77 6.89 2.62 -14.91
C LEU A 77 8.11 1.70 -14.85
N ILE A 78 9.08 1.92 -15.74
CA ILE A 78 10.29 1.10 -15.75
C ILE A 78 11.26 1.61 -14.69
N GLY A 79 11.86 0.70 -13.92
CA GLY A 79 12.76 1.01 -12.79
C GLY A 79 12.06 1.08 -11.42
N LEU A 80 10.82 0.60 -11.28
CA LEU A 80 10.13 0.47 -10.00
C LEU A 80 10.85 -0.52 -9.07
N ALA A 81 11.42 -1.60 -9.63
CA ALA A 81 12.21 -2.58 -8.87
C ALA A 81 13.49 -1.95 -8.30
N ASP A 82 14.18 -1.12 -9.07
CA ASP A 82 15.36 -0.39 -8.61
C ASP A 82 15.02 0.63 -7.53
N THR A 83 13.93 1.37 -7.72
CA THR A 83 13.39 2.30 -6.70
C THR A 83 13.13 1.59 -5.38
N TYR A 84 12.52 0.40 -5.44
CA TYR A 84 12.27 -0.40 -4.25
C TYR A 84 13.57 -0.88 -3.59
N ALA A 85 14.54 -1.36 -4.36
CA ALA A 85 15.84 -1.77 -3.84
C ALA A 85 16.54 -0.60 -3.12
N GLY A 86 16.55 0.58 -3.75
CA GLY A 86 17.10 1.80 -3.15
C GLY A 86 16.36 2.22 -1.86
N LEU A 87 15.03 2.07 -1.82
CA LEU A 87 14.23 2.31 -0.62
C LEU A 87 14.65 1.38 0.52
N VAL A 88 14.80 0.08 0.25
CA VAL A 88 15.23 -0.91 1.26
C VAL A 88 16.61 -0.55 1.83
N ASP A 89 17.56 -0.17 0.97
CA ASP A 89 18.87 0.26 1.42
C ASP A 89 18.84 1.56 2.23
N GLY A 90 18.02 2.53 1.81
CA GLY A 90 17.81 3.76 2.55
C GLY A 90 17.22 3.52 3.94
N LEU A 91 16.23 2.63 4.03
CA LEU A 91 15.63 2.21 5.31
C LEU A 91 16.65 1.53 6.24
N ALA A 92 17.52 0.68 5.69
CA ALA A 92 18.60 0.06 6.47
C ALA A 92 19.57 1.10 7.04
N ARG A 93 19.91 2.13 6.25
CA ARG A 93 20.73 3.26 6.75
C ARG A 93 20.04 4.04 7.87
N VAL A 94 18.76 4.34 7.74
CA VAL A 94 17.99 5.01 8.81
C VAL A 94 18.00 4.19 10.10
N ALA A 95 17.88 2.86 10.01
CA ALA A 95 17.88 1.97 11.16
C ALA A 95 19.24 1.80 11.84
N ALA A 96 20.36 2.04 11.13
CA ALA A 96 21.71 1.80 11.62
C ALA A 96 22.09 2.64 12.85
N GLY A 97 21.40 3.78 13.11
CA GLY A 97 21.65 4.64 14.28
C GLY A 97 21.03 4.15 15.58
N GLY A 98 20.28 3.06 15.57
CA GLY A 98 19.64 2.50 16.77
C GLY A 98 18.45 3.31 17.30
N ALA A 99 17.90 4.23 16.50
CA ALA A 99 16.68 4.97 16.84
C ALA A 99 15.46 4.04 16.91
N GLU A 100 14.46 4.43 17.68
CA GLU A 100 13.16 3.76 17.65
C GLU A 100 12.35 4.22 16.44
N LEU A 101 11.99 3.29 15.54
CA LEU A 101 11.26 3.60 14.33
C LEU A 101 9.76 3.39 14.53
N LEU A 102 8.95 4.37 14.14
CA LEU A 102 7.49 4.29 14.13
C LEU A 102 6.94 3.46 12.95
N ASN A 103 7.78 3.26 11.93
CA ASN A 103 7.54 2.40 10.78
C ASN A 103 8.80 1.56 10.60
N ASP A 104 8.76 0.31 11.04
CA ASP A 104 9.92 -0.58 10.96
C ASP A 104 10.32 -0.85 9.51
N PRO A 105 11.62 -0.82 9.17
CA PRO A 105 12.11 -1.06 7.81
C PRO A 105 11.63 -2.36 7.17
N ALA A 106 11.59 -3.46 7.93
CA ALA A 106 11.13 -4.74 7.40
C ALA A 106 9.61 -4.74 7.13
N ASP A 107 8.83 -4.02 7.94
CA ASP A 107 7.40 -3.85 7.69
C ASP A 107 7.18 -2.95 6.47
N VAL A 108 7.89 -1.82 6.35
CA VAL A 108 7.82 -0.93 5.18
C VAL A 108 8.23 -1.66 3.92
N ALA A 109 9.34 -2.41 3.93
CA ALA A 109 9.79 -3.19 2.79
C ALA A 109 8.76 -4.26 2.37
N ALA A 110 8.12 -4.93 3.33
CA ALA A 110 7.07 -5.90 3.01
C ALA A 110 5.79 -5.23 2.47
N LEU A 111 5.42 -4.06 2.97
CA LEU A 111 4.26 -3.29 2.51
C LEU A 111 4.49 -2.67 1.11
N CYS A 112 5.73 -2.37 0.74
CA CYS A 112 6.10 -1.85 -0.57
C CYS A 112 6.35 -2.93 -1.63
N ASP A 113 6.23 -4.22 -1.30
CA ASP A 113 6.20 -5.35 -2.24
C ASP A 113 4.85 -6.07 -2.13
N LYS A 114 4.01 -5.95 -3.15
CA LYS A 114 2.64 -6.53 -3.17
C LYS A 114 2.64 -8.05 -2.97
N ARG A 115 3.66 -8.75 -3.47
CA ARG A 115 3.80 -10.22 -3.32
C ARG A 115 4.08 -10.57 -1.86
N ARG A 116 5.01 -9.87 -1.21
CA ARG A 116 5.37 -10.08 0.20
C ARG A 116 4.23 -9.67 1.13
N CYS A 117 3.57 -8.55 0.85
CA CYS A 117 2.40 -8.08 1.58
C CYS A 117 1.27 -9.10 1.50
N HIS A 118 0.91 -9.53 0.28
CA HIS A 118 -0.13 -10.54 0.04
C HIS A 118 0.17 -11.87 0.74
N ALA A 119 1.40 -12.39 0.62
CA ALA A 119 1.80 -13.64 1.26
C ALA A 119 1.67 -13.56 2.79
N ARG A 120 2.09 -12.43 3.41
CA ARG A 120 1.98 -12.22 4.85
C ARG A 120 0.52 -12.14 5.32
N LEU A 121 -0.33 -11.42 4.59
CA LEU A 121 -1.76 -11.34 4.88
C LEU A 121 -2.47 -12.69 4.73
N SER A 122 -2.18 -13.41 3.64
CA SER A 122 -2.75 -14.74 3.37
C SER A 122 -2.35 -15.75 4.44
N ALA A 123 -1.06 -15.80 4.83
CA ALA A 123 -0.58 -16.67 5.89
C ALA A 123 -1.24 -16.39 7.26
N ALA A 124 -1.64 -15.15 7.51
CA ALA A 124 -2.37 -14.74 8.71
C ALA A 124 -3.90 -14.95 8.61
N GLY A 125 -4.40 -15.55 7.53
CA GLY A 125 -5.82 -15.78 7.32
C GLY A 125 -6.64 -14.49 7.11
N VAL A 126 -5.98 -13.38 6.73
CA VAL A 126 -6.69 -12.17 6.29
C VAL A 126 -7.29 -12.44 4.92
N PRO A 127 -8.58 -12.16 4.68
CA PRO A 127 -9.19 -12.39 3.38
C PRO A 127 -8.58 -11.43 2.34
N VAL A 128 -7.86 -12.00 1.38
CA VAL A 128 -7.26 -11.33 0.21
C VAL A 128 -7.72 -12.03 -1.06
N PRO A 129 -7.70 -11.41 -2.24
CA PRO A 129 -7.90 -12.11 -3.50
C PRO A 129 -6.87 -13.22 -3.65
N ALA A 130 -7.27 -14.38 -4.19
CA ALA A 130 -6.31 -15.42 -4.54
C ALA A 130 -5.31 -14.88 -5.58
N ALA A 131 -4.03 -15.27 -5.47
CA ALA A 131 -2.98 -14.82 -6.38
C ALA A 131 -2.42 -16.00 -7.20
N LEU A 132 -1.96 -15.71 -8.41
CA LEU A 132 -1.21 -16.65 -9.24
C LEU A 132 0.25 -16.74 -8.75
N PRO A 133 0.98 -17.79 -9.10
CA PRO A 133 2.43 -17.87 -8.94
C PRO A 133 3.14 -16.69 -9.62
N SER A 134 4.47 -16.61 -9.46
CA SER A 134 5.27 -15.62 -10.18
C SER A 134 5.09 -15.78 -11.69
N ILE A 135 4.87 -14.67 -12.37
CA ILE A 135 4.61 -14.60 -13.81
C ILE A 135 5.74 -13.80 -14.46
N GLY A 136 6.44 -14.40 -15.41
CA GLY A 136 7.54 -13.79 -16.14
C GLY A 136 7.16 -13.14 -17.47
N GLY A 137 5.90 -13.25 -17.93
CA GLY A 137 5.43 -12.66 -19.16
C GLY A 137 4.00 -13.04 -19.52
N TYR A 138 3.51 -12.52 -20.66
CA TYR A 138 2.12 -12.69 -21.06
C TYR A 138 1.74 -14.16 -21.35
N GLY A 139 2.63 -14.92 -21.98
CA GLY A 139 2.38 -16.34 -22.25
C GLY A 139 2.15 -17.15 -20.97
N GLU A 140 2.99 -16.95 -19.95
CA GLU A 140 2.82 -17.59 -18.64
C GLU A 140 1.56 -17.11 -17.93
N LEU A 141 1.25 -15.81 -18.01
CA LEU A 141 0.02 -15.26 -17.46
C LEU A 141 -1.22 -15.95 -18.04
N ARG A 142 -1.29 -16.11 -19.36
CA ARG A 142 -2.42 -16.77 -20.03
C ARG A 142 -2.55 -18.24 -19.66
N ALA A 143 -1.42 -18.95 -19.57
CA ALA A 143 -1.39 -20.33 -19.14
C ALA A 143 -1.87 -20.51 -17.68
N ALA A 144 -1.35 -19.69 -16.77
CA ALA A 144 -1.74 -19.74 -15.36
C ALA A 144 -3.22 -19.32 -15.13
N MET A 145 -3.73 -18.34 -15.89
CA MET A 145 -5.15 -17.98 -15.86
C MET A 145 -6.03 -19.15 -16.32
N ALA A 146 -5.64 -19.85 -17.39
CA ALA A 146 -6.39 -21.00 -17.91
C ALA A 146 -6.39 -22.16 -16.92
N GLU A 147 -5.24 -22.48 -16.33
CA GLU A 147 -5.10 -23.53 -15.30
C GLU A 147 -5.96 -23.25 -14.07
N ALA A 148 -5.95 -21.99 -13.61
CA ALA A 148 -6.77 -21.55 -12.46
C ALA A 148 -8.26 -21.40 -12.80
N GLY A 149 -8.66 -21.47 -14.06
CA GLY A 149 -10.03 -21.21 -14.52
C GLY A 149 -10.47 -19.74 -14.33
N TRP A 150 -9.54 -18.78 -14.40
CA TRP A 150 -9.84 -17.37 -14.17
C TRP A 150 -9.93 -16.60 -15.48
N ALA A 151 -11.12 -16.08 -15.77
CA ALA A 151 -11.36 -15.20 -16.91
C ALA A 151 -10.95 -13.73 -16.62
N ARG A 152 -10.70 -13.35 -15.37
CA ARG A 152 -10.41 -11.96 -14.98
C ARG A 152 -9.39 -11.88 -13.85
N VAL A 153 -8.38 -11.04 -14.06
CA VAL A 153 -7.30 -10.80 -13.07
C VAL A 153 -6.94 -9.32 -12.99
N PHE A 154 -6.32 -8.92 -11.90
CA PHE A 154 -5.50 -7.71 -11.83
C PHE A 154 -4.03 -8.09 -11.96
N VAL A 155 -3.33 -7.51 -12.92
CA VAL A 155 -1.87 -7.59 -13.07
C VAL A 155 -1.29 -6.29 -12.53
N LYS A 156 -0.38 -6.39 -11.59
CA LYS A 156 0.20 -5.23 -10.89
C LYS A 156 1.72 -5.36 -10.86
N PRO A 157 2.51 -4.33 -11.14
CA PRO A 157 3.91 -4.34 -10.74
C PRO A 157 4.04 -4.63 -9.25
N ALA A 158 5.01 -5.44 -8.85
CA ALA A 158 5.22 -5.82 -7.46
C ALA A 158 5.46 -4.60 -6.57
N HIS A 159 6.13 -3.60 -7.13
CA HIS A 159 6.46 -2.32 -6.50
C HIS A 159 5.67 -1.18 -7.17
N GLY A 160 5.50 -0.09 -6.48
CA GLY A 160 4.76 1.07 -6.97
C GLY A 160 3.48 1.35 -6.19
N SER A 161 3.03 2.59 -6.28
CA SER A 161 1.88 3.15 -5.57
C SER A 161 0.88 3.77 -6.56
N SER A 162 -0.25 4.27 -6.05
CA SER A 162 -1.19 5.11 -6.83
C SER A 162 -1.74 4.46 -8.11
N ALA A 163 -1.94 3.15 -8.10
CA ALA A 163 -2.34 2.34 -9.25
C ALA A 163 -1.33 2.36 -10.43
N ALA A 164 -0.06 2.71 -10.16
CA ALA A 164 0.99 2.69 -11.18
C ALA A 164 1.12 1.30 -11.81
N GLY A 165 0.95 1.24 -13.13
CA GLY A 165 1.12 0.02 -13.91
C GLY A 165 0.04 -1.06 -13.70
N VAL A 166 -1.07 -0.77 -13.03
CA VAL A 166 -2.15 -1.76 -12.79
C VAL A 166 -2.93 -2.01 -14.07
N ILE A 167 -3.14 -3.29 -14.39
CA ILE A 167 -3.96 -3.74 -15.53
C ILE A 167 -5.11 -4.59 -15.00
N ALA A 168 -6.35 -4.16 -15.21
CA ALA A 168 -7.54 -4.99 -15.02
C ALA A 168 -7.79 -5.75 -16.33
N LEU A 169 -7.36 -7.02 -16.37
CA LEU A 169 -7.41 -7.88 -17.54
C LEU A 169 -8.62 -8.80 -17.49
N ALA A 170 -9.39 -8.82 -18.57
CA ALA A 170 -10.47 -9.78 -18.82
C ALA A 170 -10.18 -10.55 -20.11
N VAL A 171 -10.41 -11.87 -20.09
CA VAL A 171 -10.25 -12.78 -21.21
C VAL A 171 -11.58 -13.47 -21.44
N GLY A 172 -12.03 -13.52 -22.68
CA GLY A 172 -13.30 -14.14 -23.06
C GLY A 172 -13.30 -14.67 -24.49
N PRO A 173 -14.43 -15.23 -24.94
CA PRO A 173 -14.52 -15.81 -26.29
C PRO A 173 -14.30 -14.79 -27.44
N ARG A 174 -14.45 -13.49 -27.14
CA ARG A 174 -14.27 -12.40 -28.11
C ARG A 174 -12.87 -11.75 -28.04
N GLY A 175 -11.93 -12.34 -27.30
CA GLY A 175 -10.58 -11.82 -27.14
C GLY A 175 -10.29 -11.33 -25.71
N VAL A 176 -9.37 -10.40 -25.61
CA VAL A 176 -8.88 -9.82 -24.36
C VAL A 176 -9.35 -8.36 -24.22
N ARG A 177 -9.44 -7.91 -22.98
CA ARG A 177 -9.68 -6.51 -22.66
C ARG A 177 -8.89 -6.10 -21.44
N ALA A 178 -8.00 -5.13 -21.58
CA ALA A 178 -7.20 -4.55 -20.52
C ALA A 178 -7.65 -3.12 -20.24
N VAL A 179 -8.07 -2.84 -18.99
CA VAL A 179 -8.39 -1.50 -18.52
C VAL A 179 -7.25 -1.06 -17.60
N THR A 180 -6.58 0.04 -17.96
CA THR A 180 -5.31 0.42 -17.31
C THR A 180 -5.05 1.93 -17.44
N PRO A 181 -4.35 2.57 -16.48
CA PRO A 181 -3.84 3.92 -16.64
C PRO A 181 -2.54 3.98 -17.47
N ILE A 182 -2.02 2.85 -17.96
CA ILE A 182 -0.77 2.80 -18.71
C ILE A 182 -0.94 3.45 -20.07
N GLU A 183 -0.03 4.35 -20.38
CA GLU A 183 0.20 4.89 -21.73
C GLU A 183 1.45 4.28 -22.33
N ILE A 184 1.31 3.77 -23.55
CA ILE A 184 2.45 3.28 -24.34
C ILE A 184 2.99 4.44 -25.16
N ALA A 185 4.25 4.81 -24.89
CA ALA A 185 4.99 5.77 -25.71
C ALA A 185 6.10 5.03 -26.48
N PRO A 186 6.66 5.63 -27.56
CA PRO A 186 7.74 5.03 -28.33
C PRO A 186 8.95 4.66 -27.46
N ASP A 187 9.19 5.43 -26.42
CA ASP A 187 10.37 5.38 -25.57
C ASP A 187 10.09 4.89 -24.13
N GLY A 188 8.86 4.42 -23.81
CA GLY A 188 8.56 3.93 -22.47
C GLY A 188 7.12 3.55 -22.20
N LEU A 189 6.89 3.14 -20.96
CA LEU A 189 5.57 2.96 -20.36
C LEU A 189 5.38 3.99 -19.26
N PHE A 190 4.24 4.69 -19.30
CA PHE A 190 3.94 5.76 -18.36
C PHE A 190 2.60 5.54 -17.68
N ASN A 191 2.54 5.82 -16.39
CA ASN A 191 1.28 5.91 -15.68
C ASN A 191 0.62 7.28 -15.97
N SER A 192 -0.62 7.25 -16.40
CA SER A 192 -1.39 8.43 -16.76
C SER A 192 -2.59 8.57 -15.83
N LEU A 193 -3.10 9.79 -15.65
CA LEU A 193 -4.37 10.02 -14.97
C LEU A 193 -5.57 9.52 -15.79
N ARG A 194 -5.37 9.29 -17.10
CA ARG A 194 -6.41 8.83 -18.01
C ARG A 194 -6.40 7.31 -18.08
N VAL A 195 -7.51 6.69 -17.68
CA VAL A 195 -7.73 5.26 -17.86
C VAL A 195 -8.02 4.95 -19.34
N ARG A 196 -7.30 3.98 -19.89
CA ARG A 196 -7.40 3.48 -21.27
C ARG A 196 -7.95 2.06 -21.31
N CYS A 197 -8.46 1.68 -22.45
CA CYS A 197 -8.88 0.32 -22.75
C CYS A 197 -8.11 -0.18 -23.98
N TYR A 198 -7.45 -1.32 -23.84
CA TYR A 198 -6.79 -2.04 -24.93
C TYR A 198 -7.50 -3.37 -25.11
N ASP A 199 -7.92 -3.69 -26.34
CA ASP A 199 -8.63 -4.91 -26.74
C ASP A 199 -7.89 -5.70 -27.83
N ASP A 200 -6.75 -5.20 -28.29
CA ASP A 200 -5.80 -5.91 -29.14
C ASP A 200 -4.84 -6.76 -28.28
N GLU A 201 -4.80 -8.07 -28.53
CA GLU A 201 -4.03 -9.02 -27.75
C GLU A 201 -2.52 -8.78 -27.84
N THR A 202 -2.03 -8.33 -29.01
CA THR A 202 -0.61 -8.02 -29.22
C THR A 202 -0.18 -6.85 -28.33
N THR A 203 -1.00 -5.80 -28.27
CA THR A 203 -0.77 -4.64 -27.40
C THR A 203 -0.81 -5.04 -25.91
N VAL A 204 -1.78 -5.86 -25.52
CA VAL A 204 -1.89 -6.33 -24.12
C VAL A 204 -0.70 -7.21 -23.75
N ALA A 205 -0.26 -8.09 -24.64
CA ALA A 205 0.95 -8.91 -24.45
C ALA A 205 2.19 -8.02 -24.25
N ALA A 206 2.39 -7.06 -25.13
CA ALA A 206 3.52 -6.14 -25.05
C ALA A 206 3.53 -5.32 -23.74
N LEU A 207 2.36 -4.92 -23.22
CA LEU A 207 2.23 -4.25 -21.94
C LEU A 207 2.70 -5.14 -20.79
N VAL A 208 2.23 -6.40 -20.74
CA VAL A 208 2.59 -7.33 -19.68
C VAL A 208 4.07 -7.71 -19.76
N ASP A 209 4.57 -8.01 -20.95
CA ASP A 209 5.96 -8.43 -21.17
C ASP A 209 6.96 -7.30 -20.80
N ARG A 210 6.61 -6.05 -21.13
CA ARG A 210 7.44 -4.89 -20.75
C ARG A 210 7.41 -4.57 -19.26
N LEU A 211 6.34 -4.93 -18.54
CA LEU A 211 6.25 -4.78 -17.08
C LEU A 211 6.83 -5.96 -16.31
N ALA A 212 6.95 -7.13 -16.93
CA ALA A 212 7.39 -8.35 -16.25
C ALA A 212 8.76 -8.23 -15.56
N PRO A 213 9.77 -7.52 -16.10
CA PRO A 213 11.05 -7.31 -15.40
C PRO A 213 10.94 -6.55 -14.08
N GLU A 214 9.90 -5.72 -13.88
CA GLU A 214 9.61 -5.03 -12.63
C GLU A 214 9.06 -5.98 -11.53
N GLY A 215 8.86 -7.26 -11.89
CA GLY A 215 8.14 -8.24 -11.10
C GLY A 215 6.64 -8.00 -11.14
N LEU A 216 5.86 -9.06 -11.29
CA LEU A 216 4.41 -8.98 -11.34
C LEU A 216 3.77 -9.66 -10.13
N HIS A 217 2.71 -9.04 -9.62
CA HIS A 217 1.73 -9.63 -8.72
C HIS A 217 0.41 -9.75 -9.45
N VAL A 218 -0.08 -10.98 -9.62
CA VAL A 218 -1.33 -11.25 -10.34
C VAL A 218 -2.35 -11.82 -9.37
N GLU A 219 -3.49 -11.17 -9.25
CA GLU A 219 -4.55 -11.58 -8.35
C GLU A 219 -5.90 -11.72 -9.07
N ARG A 220 -6.76 -12.60 -8.54
CA ARG A 220 -8.11 -12.80 -9.06
C ARG A 220 -8.91 -11.51 -8.93
N TRP A 221 -9.53 -11.06 -10.01
CA TRP A 221 -10.43 -9.92 -9.98
C TRP A 221 -11.74 -10.32 -9.30
N LEU A 222 -11.92 -9.84 -8.06
CA LEU A 222 -13.14 -10.03 -7.31
C LEU A 222 -14.17 -8.92 -7.65
N PRO A 223 -15.44 -9.27 -7.85
CA PRO A 223 -16.47 -8.26 -8.11
C PRO A 223 -16.76 -7.44 -6.86
N LYS A 224 -16.47 -6.15 -6.92
CA LYS A 224 -16.73 -5.19 -5.83
C LYS A 224 -18.23 -4.90 -5.72
N ALA A 225 -18.69 -4.57 -4.51
CA ALA A 225 -20.00 -3.97 -4.27
C ALA A 225 -20.06 -2.57 -4.92
N GLY A 226 -21.27 -2.10 -5.17
CA GLY A 226 -21.52 -0.79 -5.76
C GLY A 226 -22.55 0.02 -4.96
N LEU A 227 -22.46 1.34 -5.12
CA LEU A 227 -23.45 2.32 -4.70
C LEU A 227 -23.95 3.05 -5.94
N GLY A 228 -25.23 2.96 -6.25
CA GLY A 228 -25.79 3.42 -7.50
C GLY A 228 -25.11 2.74 -8.70
N ASP A 229 -24.59 3.54 -9.62
CA ASP A 229 -23.89 3.11 -10.85
C ASP A 229 -22.37 2.93 -10.66
N ARG A 230 -21.85 3.11 -9.43
CA ARG A 230 -20.41 3.10 -9.15
C ARG A 230 -19.99 1.90 -8.30
N VAL A 231 -18.89 1.28 -8.66
CA VAL A 231 -18.20 0.34 -7.77
C VAL A 231 -17.43 1.10 -6.71
N VAL A 232 -17.38 0.54 -5.50
CA VAL A 232 -16.76 1.22 -4.36
C VAL A 232 -15.74 0.33 -3.65
N ASP A 233 -14.75 0.96 -3.06
CA ASP A 233 -13.90 0.40 -2.02
C ASP A 233 -13.55 1.45 -0.96
N LEU A 234 -12.82 1.03 0.07
CA LEU A 234 -12.43 1.85 1.21
C LEU A 234 -10.91 1.96 1.31
N ARG A 235 -10.41 3.17 1.58
CA ARG A 235 -9.13 3.36 2.25
C ARG A 235 -9.42 3.54 3.74
N VAL A 236 -8.96 2.60 4.58
CA VAL A 236 -9.06 2.67 6.04
C VAL A 236 -7.67 2.88 6.62
N VAL A 237 -7.47 3.94 7.41
CA VAL A 237 -6.24 4.15 8.16
C VAL A 237 -6.37 3.50 9.53
N VAL A 238 -5.46 2.59 9.84
CA VAL A 238 -5.35 1.93 11.14
C VAL A 238 -4.16 2.54 11.85
N VAL A 239 -4.39 3.15 13.02
CA VAL A 239 -3.35 3.77 13.85
C VAL A 239 -3.26 3.03 15.18
N ALA A 240 -2.10 2.48 15.49
CA ALA A 240 -1.85 1.68 16.69
C ALA A 240 -2.97 0.65 16.94
N GLY A 241 -3.30 -0.12 15.89
CA GLY A 241 -4.29 -1.19 15.93
C GLY A 241 -5.76 -0.76 15.88
N GLN A 242 -6.06 0.53 15.80
CA GLN A 242 -7.43 1.03 15.72
C GLN A 242 -7.73 1.58 14.32
N PRO A 243 -8.80 1.13 13.63
CA PRO A 243 -9.29 1.73 12.39
C PRO A 243 -9.93 3.08 12.74
N THR A 244 -9.26 4.16 12.38
CA THR A 244 -9.63 5.51 12.82
C THR A 244 -10.32 6.31 11.71
N HIS A 245 -9.76 6.33 10.52
CA HIS A 245 -10.24 7.14 9.39
C HIS A 245 -10.59 6.26 8.22
N ALA A 246 -11.65 6.57 7.51
CA ALA A 246 -12.05 5.86 6.30
C ALA A 246 -12.52 6.81 5.21
N VAL A 247 -12.17 6.50 3.97
CA VAL A 247 -12.63 7.20 2.76
C VAL A 247 -13.18 6.18 1.79
N VAL A 248 -14.38 6.44 1.28
CA VAL A 248 -14.96 5.68 0.16
C VAL A 248 -14.38 6.22 -1.14
N ARG A 249 -13.90 5.31 -1.99
CA ARG A 249 -13.47 5.61 -3.35
C ARG A 249 -14.48 4.99 -4.30
N ALA A 250 -15.05 5.80 -5.19
CA ALA A 250 -16.13 5.41 -6.09
C ALA A 250 -15.74 5.66 -7.55
N ALA A 251 -15.91 4.64 -8.41
CA ALA A 251 -15.55 4.68 -9.82
C ALA A 251 -16.60 4.00 -10.69
N THR A 252 -16.68 4.39 -11.95
CA THR A 252 -17.51 3.70 -12.97
C THR A 252 -16.81 2.47 -13.57
N GLY A 253 -15.50 2.33 -13.35
CA GLY A 253 -14.67 1.23 -13.82
C GLY A 253 -14.04 0.41 -12.69
N PRO A 254 -13.20 -0.59 -12.99
CA PRO A 254 -12.62 -1.49 -12.01
C PRO A 254 -11.58 -0.83 -11.08
N LEU A 255 -10.99 0.29 -11.52
CA LEU A 255 -9.94 1.02 -10.82
C LEU A 255 -10.56 2.16 -10.01
N THR A 256 -10.57 2.04 -8.70
CA THR A 256 -11.23 2.98 -7.77
C THR A 256 -10.31 4.04 -7.18
N ASN A 257 -9.02 4.01 -7.52
CA ASN A 257 -8.02 4.91 -6.96
C ASN A 257 -8.35 6.38 -7.26
N LEU A 258 -8.33 7.25 -6.23
CA LEU A 258 -8.66 8.68 -6.36
C LEU A 258 -7.68 9.45 -7.26
N HIS A 259 -6.42 9.02 -7.36
CA HIS A 259 -5.44 9.63 -8.27
C HIS A 259 -5.82 9.50 -9.76
N LEU A 260 -6.73 8.58 -10.10
CA LEU A 260 -7.25 8.43 -11.46
C LEU A 260 -8.47 9.33 -11.73
N GLY A 261 -8.71 10.35 -10.92
CA GLY A 261 -9.84 11.26 -11.06
C GLY A 261 -11.17 10.69 -10.56
N ASN A 262 -11.15 9.58 -9.85
CA ASN A 262 -12.33 8.99 -9.25
C ASN A 262 -12.85 9.82 -8.07
N ALA A 263 -14.15 9.69 -7.77
CA ALA A 263 -14.82 10.46 -6.74
C ALA A 263 -14.64 9.86 -5.34
N ARG A 264 -14.76 10.70 -4.31
CA ARG A 264 -15.06 10.25 -2.96
C ARG A 264 -16.55 9.93 -2.88
N GLY A 265 -16.89 8.76 -2.35
CA GLY A 265 -18.27 8.38 -2.04
C GLY A 265 -18.65 8.76 -0.62
N ASP A 266 -19.94 8.55 -0.29
CA ASP A 266 -20.47 8.77 1.05
C ASP A 266 -20.20 7.56 1.95
N LEU A 267 -19.56 7.81 3.09
CA LEU A 267 -19.22 6.76 4.06
C LEU A 267 -20.48 6.28 4.84
N ALA A 268 -21.43 7.16 5.10
CA ALA A 268 -22.66 6.81 5.81
C ALA A 268 -23.55 5.91 4.92
N GLU A 269 -23.65 6.23 3.64
CA GLU A 269 -24.36 5.42 2.65
C GLU A 269 -23.73 4.02 2.53
N LEU A 270 -22.39 3.93 2.42
CA LEU A 270 -21.69 2.65 2.35
C LEU A 270 -21.91 1.82 3.62
N ARG A 271 -21.84 2.44 4.81
CA ARG A 271 -22.08 1.75 6.07
C ARG A 271 -23.52 1.22 6.19
N ALA A 272 -24.48 2.01 5.71
CA ALA A 272 -25.88 1.59 5.67
C ALA A 272 -26.09 0.40 4.72
N ALA A 273 -25.48 0.43 3.53
CA ALA A 273 -25.56 -0.66 2.56
C ALA A 273 -24.88 -1.95 3.05
N ALA A 274 -23.74 -1.86 3.73
CA ALA A 274 -23.06 -3.00 4.32
C ALA A 274 -23.81 -3.58 5.52
N GLY A 275 -24.47 -2.73 6.29
CA GLY A 275 -25.09 -3.07 7.56
C GLY A 275 -24.07 -3.21 8.71
N PRO A 276 -24.53 -3.15 9.98
CA PRO A 276 -23.65 -3.05 11.13
C PRO A 276 -22.74 -4.27 11.32
N ALA A 277 -23.23 -5.49 11.05
CA ALA A 277 -22.45 -6.71 11.23
C ALA A 277 -21.31 -6.84 10.21
N ALA A 278 -21.60 -6.61 8.91
CA ALA A 278 -20.56 -6.69 7.87
C ALA A 278 -19.54 -5.55 8.01
N TRP A 279 -19.98 -4.34 8.40
CA TRP A 279 -19.09 -3.24 8.71
C TRP A 279 -18.13 -3.57 9.86
N ALA A 280 -18.65 -4.08 10.99
CA ALA A 280 -17.83 -4.46 12.14
C ALA A 280 -16.81 -5.55 11.77
N ALA A 281 -17.22 -6.58 11.02
CA ALA A 281 -16.34 -7.63 10.54
C ALA A 281 -15.23 -7.10 9.59
N ALA A 282 -15.58 -6.12 8.74
CA ALA A 282 -14.62 -5.47 7.84
C ALA A 282 -13.59 -4.64 8.62
N MET A 283 -13.99 -3.86 9.62
CA MET A 283 -13.09 -3.11 10.49
C MET A 283 -12.17 -4.03 11.30
N GLN A 284 -12.70 -5.15 11.82
CA GLN A 284 -11.90 -6.16 12.49
C GLN A 284 -10.86 -6.80 11.54
N THR A 285 -11.20 -6.96 10.27
CA THR A 285 -10.25 -7.42 9.25
C THR A 285 -9.14 -6.40 9.01
N CYS A 286 -9.43 -5.09 9.03
CA CYS A 286 -8.40 -4.05 8.97
C CYS A 286 -7.45 -4.11 10.16
N VAL A 287 -7.96 -4.39 11.38
CA VAL A 287 -7.12 -4.60 12.58
C VAL A 287 -6.20 -5.81 12.41
N ARG A 288 -6.73 -6.94 11.90
CA ARG A 288 -5.91 -8.13 11.64
C ARG A 288 -4.85 -7.88 10.56
N ALA A 289 -5.19 -7.14 9.52
CA ALA A 289 -4.24 -6.74 8.48
C ALA A 289 -3.11 -5.87 9.06
N ALA A 290 -3.43 -4.90 9.92
CA ALA A 290 -2.43 -4.09 10.62
C ALA A 290 -1.55 -4.94 11.57
N ALA A 291 -2.12 -5.95 12.21
CA ALA A 291 -1.38 -6.86 13.10
C ALA A 291 -0.34 -7.73 12.35
N CYS A 292 -0.46 -7.86 11.04
CA CYS A 292 0.59 -8.46 10.21
C CYS A 292 1.85 -7.56 10.11
N PHE A 293 1.76 -6.28 10.49
CA PHE A 293 2.85 -5.29 10.46
C PHE A 293 2.96 -4.60 11.83
N PRO A 294 3.28 -5.36 12.89
CA PRO A 294 3.09 -4.95 14.27
C PRO A 294 4.04 -3.85 14.74
N ARG A 295 5.09 -3.58 13.95
CA ARG A 295 6.08 -2.54 14.24
C ARG A 295 5.84 -1.26 13.43
N SER A 296 4.66 -1.14 12.80
CA SER A 296 4.20 0.08 12.12
C SER A 296 3.13 0.77 12.95
N LEU A 297 3.37 2.05 13.30
CA LEU A 297 2.41 2.89 14.03
C LEU A 297 1.08 3.00 13.28
N HIS A 298 1.16 3.11 11.96
CA HIS A 298 -0.01 3.20 11.09
C HIS A 298 0.19 2.42 9.80
N VAL A 299 -0.92 1.99 9.24
CA VAL A 299 -1.02 1.45 7.88
C VAL A 299 -2.31 1.93 7.22
N GLY A 300 -2.30 2.06 5.89
CA GLY A 300 -3.51 2.32 5.11
C GLY A 300 -3.99 1.03 4.46
N VAL A 301 -5.15 0.53 4.86
CA VAL A 301 -5.77 -0.69 4.33
C VAL A 301 -6.74 -0.35 3.21
N ASP A 302 -6.54 -0.92 2.03
CA ASP A 302 -7.51 -0.89 0.93
C ASP A 302 -8.43 -2.09 1.06
N LEU A 303 -9.66 -1.84 1.48
CA LEU A 303 -10.66 -2.87 1.72
C LEU A 303 -11.81 -2.73 0.73
N MET A 304 -12.22 -3.85 0.14
CA MET A 304 -13.39 -3.91 -0.74
C MET A 304 -14.47 -4.82 -0.16
N PHE A 305 -15.71 -4.35 -0.13
CA PHE A 305 -16.86 -5.23 -0.03
C PHE A 305 -17.12 -5.89 -1.38
N LEU A 306 -17.52 -7.15 -1.35
CA LEU A 306 -17.88 -7.91 -2.54
C LEU A 306 -19.38 -7.77 -2.83
N LEU A 307 -19.81 -8.16 -4.02
CA LEU A 307 -21.23 -8.18 -4.39
C LEU A 307 -22.07 -8.81 -3.29
N GLY A 308 -23.18 -8.16 -2.95
CA GLY A 308 -24.10 -8.57 -1.88
C GLY A 308 -23.64 -8.14 -0.47
N TRP A 309 -22.54 -7.39 -0.31
CA TRP A 309 -22.07 -6.73 0.92
C TRP A 309 -21.70 -7.65 2.10
N ARG A 310 -21.97 -8.96 2.01
CA ARG A 310 -21.75 -9.93 3.10
C ARG A 310 -20.29 -10.33 3.28
N ARG A 311 -19.51 -10.26 2.22
CA ARG A 311 -18.08 -10.63 2.20
C ARG A 311 -17.25 -9.40 1.85
N HIS A 312 -16.02 -9.41 2.33
CA HIS A 312 -15.03 -8.37 2.03
C HIS A 312 -13.66 -9.00 1.86
N ALA A 313 -12.74 -8.26 1.26
CA ALA A 313 -11.34 -8.65 1.13
C ALA A 313 -10.45 -7.40 1.20
N VAL A 314 -9.21 -7.61 1.64
CA VAL A 314 -8.16 -6.59 1.59
C VAL A 314 -7.49 -6.67 0.23
N ALA A 315 -7.51 -5.58 -0.52
CA ALA A 315 -6.87 -5.48 -1.83
C ALA A 315 -5.38 -5.13 -1.72
N GLU A 316 -5.01 -4.32 -0.70
CA GLU A 316 -3.65 -3.86 -0.47
C GLU A 316 -3.52 -3.28 0.95
N VAL A 317 -2.32 -3.33 1.53
CA VAL A 317 -1.96 -2.56 2.72
C VAL A 317 -0.76 -1.68 2.38
N ASN A 318 -0.84 -0.40 2.77
CA ASN A 318 0.10 0.63 2.37
C ASN A 318 0.86 1.18 3.57
N ALA A 319 2.19 1.26 3.51
CA ALA A 319 3.04 1.86 4.55
C ALA A 319 2.79 3.36 4.72
N PHE A 320 2.48 4.06 3.62
CA PHE A 320 2.28 5.51 3.56
C PHE A 320 0.84 5.88 3.15
N GLY A 321 -0.13 5.11 3.63
CA GLY A 321 -1.55 5.24 3.25
C GLY A 321 -2.36 6.24 4.07
N ASP A 322 -1.71 7.07 4.88
CA ASP A 322 -2.30 7.95 5.89
C ASP A 322 -2.66 9.36 5.40
N LEU A 323 -2.31 9.75 4.17
CA LEU A 323 -2.67 11.05 3.62
C LEU A 323 -4.14 11.07 3.17
N LEU A 324 -5.03 11.51 4.07
CA LEU A 324 -6.47 11.67 3.83
C LEU A 324 -6.89 13.13 4.09
N PRO A 325 -6.61 14.06 3.16
CA PRO A 325 -6.90 15.48 3.37
C PRO A 325 -8.39 15.74 3.64
N GLY A 326 -8.67 16.52 4.69
CA GLY A 326 -10.03 16.93 5.05
C GLY A 326 -10.88 15.82 5.70
N VAL A 327 -10.30 14.66 6.03
CA VAL A 327 -11.01 13.60 6.77
C VAL A 327 -10.66 13.72 8.25
N LEU A 328 -11.69 13.93 9.08
CA LEU A 328 -11.57 14.00 10.52
C LEU A 328 -12.29 12.83 11.18
N ALA A 329 -11.72 12.31 12.25
CA ALA A 329 -12.36 11.37 13.17
C ALA A 329 -12.15 11.91 14.59
N ASP A 330 -13.23 12.09 15.34
CA ASP A 330 -13.21 12.71 16.70
C ASP A 330 -12.43 14.05 16.71
N GLY A 331 -12.60 14.86 15.67
CA GLY A 331 -11.96 16.17 15.53
C GLY A 331 -10.47 16.15 15.15
N ARG A 332 -9.87 14.98 14.94
CA ARG A 332 -8.46 14.81 14.56
C ARG A 332 -8.33 14.33 13.11
N ASP A 333 -7.35 14.85 12.39
CA ASP A 333 -6.88 14.23 11.15
C ASP A 333 -5.98 13.01 11.43
N THR A 334 -5.53 12.34 10.39
CA THR A 334 -4.70 11.12 10.50
C THR A 334 -3.37 11.37 11.20
N TYR A 335 -2.79 12.54 11.08
CA TYR A 335 -1.50 12.90 11.70
C TYR A 335 -1.67 13.27 13.18
N ALA A 336 -2.70 14.05 13.51
CA ALA A 336 -3.07 14.35 14.90
C ALA A 336 -3.43 13.07 15.66
N GLU A 337 -4.08 12.10 14.98
CA GLU A 337 -4.39 10.80 15.56
C GLU A 337 -3.14 9.95 15.83
N GLN A 338 -2.12 10.01 14.97
CA GLN A 338 -0.83 9.34 15.20
C GLN A 338 -0.12 9.96 16.40
N VAL A 339 -0.06 11.28 16.49
CA VAL A 339 0.52 11.99 17.64
C VAL A 339 -0.24 11.65 18.92
N HIS A 340 -1.59 11.61 18.88
CA HIS A 340 -2.42 11.18 20.01
C HIS A 340 -2.11 9.74 20.43
N ALA A 341 -1.91 8.82 19.49
CA ALA A 341 -1.55 7.44 19.81
C ALA A 341 -0.19 7.33 20.52
N LEU A 342 0.76 8.19 20.18
CA LEU A 342 2.06 8.26 20.85
C LEU A 342 1.95 8.84 22.27
N THR A 343 1.22 9.96 22.44
CA THR A 343 1.13 10.68 23.72
C THR A 343 0.21 10.00 24.74
N SER A 344 -0.82 9.27 24.28
CA SER A 344 -1.72 8.51 25.14
C SER A 344 -1.21 7.12 25.56
N GLY A 345 -0.03 6.72 25.10
CA GLY A 345 0.52 5.38 25.37
C GLY A 345 -0.15 4.25 24.58
N ARG A 346 -1.07 4.56 23.62
CA ARG A 346 -1.76 3.54 22.81
C ARG A 346 -0.78 2.77 21.92
N TRP A 347 0.21 3.44 21.37
CA TRP A 347 1.28 2.81 20.60
C TRP A 347 2.07 1.77 21.39
N GLN A 348 2.47 2.11 22.60
CA GLN A 348 3.23 1.19 23.47
C GLN A 348 2.39 -0.05 23.83
N ARG A 349 1.11 0.14 24.13
CA ARG A 349 0.19 -0.98 24.40
C ARG A 349 0.00 -1.88 23.18
N TRP A 350 -0.15 -1.30 21.99
CA TRP A 350 -0.26 -2.06 20.75
C TRP A 350 0.98 -2.91 20.49
N ARG A 351 2.17 -2.31 20.59
CA ARG A 351 3.43 -3.04 20.42
C ARG A 351 3.60 -4.19 21.43
N ALA A 352 3.24 -3.98 22.67
CA ALA A 352 3.30 -5.01 23.70
C ALA A 352 2.37 -6.18 23.37
N ALA A 353 1.12 -5.91 22.99
CA ALA A 353 0.13 -6.92 22.62
C ALA A 353 0.56 -7.75 21.41
N THR A 354 1.11 -7.12 20.38
CA THR A 354 1.52 -7.80 19.14
C THR A 354 2.82 -8.61 19.27
N LYS A 355 3.71 -8.25 20.20
CA LYS A 355 4.89 -9.08 20.53
C LYS A 355 4.51 -10.44 21.10
N VAL A 356 3.48 -10.50 21.91
CA VAL A 356 2.97 -11.76 22.48
C VAL A 356 2.43 -12.67 21.37
N LEU A 357 1.72 -12.10 20.39
CA LEU A 357 1.17 -12.86 19.27
C LEU A 357 2.25 -13.42 18.33
N SER A 358 3.32 -12.68 18.06
CA SER A 358 4.42 -13.15 17.23
C SER A 358 5.30 -14.20 17.92
N GLY A 359 5.49 -14.15 19.23
CA GLY A 359 6.21 -15.16 20.02
C GLY A 359 5.46 -16.51 20.09
N ALA A 360 4.13 -16.48 20.06
CA ALA A 360 3.32 -17.69 20.11
C ALA A 360 3.32 -18.50 18.78
N VAL A 361 3.61 -17.83 17.65
CA VAL A 361 3.67 -18.47 16.33
C VAL A 361 5.02 -19.18 16.09
N THR A 362 6.11 -18.67 16.68
CA THR A 362 7.45 -19.25 16.54
C THR A 362 7.70 -20.44 17.49
N GLY A 363 6.83 -20.68 18.47
CA GLY A 363 6.95 -21.74 19.48
C GLY A 363 6.26 -23.08 19.16
N ARG A 364 5.67 -23.26 17.98
CA ARG A 364 5.19 -24.57 17.52
C ARG A 364 6.29 -25.28 16.73
N GLU A 365 7.10 -26.08 17.42
CA GLU A 365 7.93 -27.10 16.77
C GLU A 365 7.03 -28.01 15.91
N PRO A 366 7.51 -28.43 14.73
CA PRO A 366 6.80 -29.44 13.96
C PRO A 366 6.79 -30.71 14.76
N VAL A 367 5.60 -31.22 15.10
CA VAL A 367 5.41 -32.56 15.63
C VAL A 367 5.99 -33.53 14.61
N ALA A 368 7.11 -34.15 14.95
CA ALA A 368 7.70 -35.21 14.16
C ALA A 368 6.67 -36.34 14.00
N CYS A 369 6.24 -36.56 12.76
CA CYS A 369 5.46 -37.75 12.40
C CYS A 369 6.40 -38.93 12.51
N GLY A 370 6.31 -39.67 13.61
CA GLY A 370 7.01 -40.93 13.80
C GLY A 370 6.44 -42.01 12.88
N THR A 371 7.35 -42.68 12.20
CA THR A 371 7.33 -43.93 11.43
C THR A 371 6.03 -44.70 11.35
#